data_8f553f966937ad1e7dbb97a0a37f7079
#
_entry.id   8f553f966937ad1e7dbb97a0a37f7079
#
_cell.length_a   1.000
_cell.length_b   1.000
_cell.length_c   1.000
_cell.angle_alpha   90.00
_cell.angle_beta   90.00
_cell.angle_gamma   90.00
#
_symmetry.space_group_name_H-M   'P 1'
#
loop_
_entity.id
_entity.type
_entity.pdbx_description
1 polymer ?
#
loop_
_entity_poly.entity_id
_entity_poly.type
_entity_poly.pdbx_seq_one_letter_code
_entity_poly.pdbx_strand_id
1 'polypeptide(L)'
;MKSYLQIENLTKSFGDRLLFGDVTFGVFEGDKIGLIAKNGSGKTTLLRIIAGEEDYDSGAVVFRNDLKVAFLHQMPEFDLNLMVIDVCLSGNDAITETIKEYEDSLATGDAVLMANAISRMDAVGGWDYEDRMKQVLTQLNITDFNQPVRELSGGQRKRLALAKAIISNPEFLILDEPTNHLDVEMIEWLEDYLKRSRMTLLMVTHDRYFLDRVCTKIIELDDKQIYSYDGNYDYYLSKREERINAQNAELAKVKNLLRTELEWMRCQPQARGTKAKYRIDAFYDLSERAKFKRDDSSVSLTVNSSYIGNKIFEARNVSKKFGDRVILDNFSYVFARYEKLGIIGDNGVGKSTFIKLLQGIEQVDSGSFDIGETVKFGYYSQEGIQFDENEKVIDAVRKIAEVVCFDERTRYTASQFLQLFLFSPSAQQDYIGKLSGGEKRRLYLATVLMHKPNFLILDEPTNDLDIVTLEILEDYLQKFKGCVIIVSHDRFFMDRTVDHLFVFEGNGRIKDFPGNYSEYREWKSLQKEEDVAVKEKKSIQRKSQDDNRQKSKRLTFNERKEFESLSVEIESLESEKKTLEAELSSGQISDYEQVTEKSKRISEIIGLLDEKEMRWLELSEKE
;
A
#
# COMPACT_ATOMS: atom_id res chain seq x y z
N MET A 1 -16.60 26.68 -7.12
CA MET A 1 -16.33 25.48 -6.36
C MET A 1 -17.25 25.47 -5.14
N LYS A 2 -17.88 24.35 -4.82
CA LYS A 2 -18.74 24.25 -3.64
C LYS A 2 -17.86 23.98 -2.41
N SER A 3 -18.04 24.72 -1.33
CA SER A 3 -17.34 24.47 -0.06
C SER A 3 -18.00 23.28 0.64
N TYR A 4 -17.21 22.29 1.06
CA TYR A 4 -17.66 21.13 1.84
C TYR A 4 -17.39 21.32 3.33
N LEU A 5 -16.23 21.90 3.66
CA LEU A 5 -15.80 22.18 5.01
C LEU A 5 -15.15 23.57 5.07
N GLN A 6 -15.47 24.34 6.09
CA GLN A 6 -14.80 25.59 6.42
C GLN A 6 -14.42 25.60 7.90
N ILE A 7 -13.16 25.86 8.16
CA ILE A 7 -12.60 25.98 9.51
C ILE A 7 -12.14 27.43 9.67
N GLU A 8 -12.56 28.06 10.76
CA GLU A 8 -12.25 29.47 11.06
C GLU A 8 -11.68 29.60 12.47
N ASN A 9 -10.49 30.14 12.58
CA ASN A 9 -9.80 30.51 13.84
C ASN A 9 -9.84 29.40 14.89
N LEU A 10 -9.70 28.14 14.45
CA LEU A 10 -9.77 26.97 15.31
C LEU A 10 -8.57 26.88 16.24
N THR A 11 -8.82 26.75 17.54
CA THR A 11 -7.79 26.65 18.56
C THR A 11 -8.07 25.47 19.47
N LYS A 12 -7.03 24.68 19.78
CA LYS A 12 -7.10 23.54 20.70
C LYS A 12 -5.86 23.47 21.57
N SER A 13 -6.10 23.26 22.86
CA SER A 13 -5.06 22.99 23.88
C SER A 13 -5.39 21.76 24.71
N PHE A 14 -4.37 21.13 25.26
CA PHE A 14 -4.48 20.12 26.29
C PHE A 14 -3.74 20.60 27.56
N GLY A 15 -4.51 21.02 28.57
CA GLY A 15 -3.96 21.68 29.75
C GLY A 15 -3.17 22.92 29.36
N ASP A 16 -1.92 23.01 29.75
CA ASP A 16 -1.05 24.15 29.43
C ASP A 16 -0.39 24.07 28.03
N ARG A 17 -0.59 22.95 27.30
CA ARG A 17 0.03 22.73 26.00
C ARG A 17 -0.92 23.14 24.88
N LEU A 18 -0.64 24.27 24.22
CA LEU A 18 -1.32 24.67 22.98
C LEU A 18 -0.85 23.77 21.84
N LEU A 19 -1.77 23.03 21.20
CA LEU A 19 -1.49 22.20 20.03
C LEU A 19 -1.44 23.03 18.75
N PHE A 20 -2.51 23.79 18.50
CA PHE A 20 -2.62 24.73 17.38
C PHE A 20 -3.54 25.89 17.74
N GLY A 21 -3.33 27.04 17.11
CA GLY A 21 -4.12 28.24 17.33
C GLY A 21 -4.40 28.99 16.03
N ASP A 22 -5.56 29.62 15.97
CA ASP A 22 -6.03 30.44 14.85
C ASP A 22 -5.97 29.72 13.48
N VAL A 23 -6.22 28.41 13.47
CA VAL A 23 -6.19 27.59 12.28
C VAL A 23 -7.38 27.91 11.39
N THR A 24 -7.13 28.31 10.14
CA THR A 24 -8.17 28.66 9.17
C THR A 24 -7.85 28.05 7.81
N PHE A 25 -8.74 27.19 7.29
CA PHE A 25 -8.67 26.65 5.93
C PHE A 25 -10.03 26.10 5.47
N GLY A 26 -10.19 25.95 4.15
CA GLY A 26 -11.38 25.37 3.54
C GLY A 26 -11.06 24.16 2.68
N VAL A 27 -12.02 23.25 2.57
CA VAL A 27 -12.03 22.10 1.69
C VAL A 27 -13.17 22.24 0.70
N PHE A 28 -12.86 22.13 -0.59
CA PHE A 28 -13.82 22.27 -1.67
C PHE A 28 -14.09 20.94 -2.36
N GLU A 29 -15.21 20.88 -3.07
CA GLU A 29 -15.59 19.70 -3.86
C GLU A 29 -14.48 19.28 -4.82
N GLY A 30 -14.03 18.02 -4.72
CA GLY A 30 -12.99 17.45 -5.56
C GLY A 30 -11.55 17.69 -5.07
N ASP A 31 -11.36 18.44 -3.98
CA ASP A 31 -10.04 18.64 -3.38
C ASP A 31 -9.50 17.31 -2.83
N LYS A 32 -8.21 17.06 -3.06
CA LYS A 32 -7.47 15.95 -2.46
C LYS A 32 -6.32 16.52 -1.64
N ILE A 33 -6.57 16.64 -0.33
CA ILE A 33 -5.70 17.37 0.59
C ILE A 33 -4.90 16.41 1.45
N GLY A 34 -3.56 16.56 1.44
CA GLY A 34 -2.65 15.92 2.38
C GLY A 34 -2.32 16.84 3.55
N LEU A 35 -2.55 16.39 4.78
CA LEU A 35 -2.18 17.10 6.00
C LEU A 35 -0.84 16.57 6.53
N ILE A 36 0.18 17.42 6.53
CA ILE A 36 1.53 17.11 7.01
C ILE A 36 1.80 17.88 8.30
N ALA A 37 2.37 17.21 9.30
CA ALA A 37 2.82 17.85 10.52
C ALA A 37 3.76 16.93 11.32
N LYS A 38 4.53 17.51 12.25
CA LYS A 38 5.37 16.76 13.19
C LYS A 38 4.52 15.89 14.12
N ASN A 39 5.08 14.79 14.61
CA ASN A 39 4.39 13.95 15.60
C ASN A 39 4.16 14.75 16.90
N GLY A 40 2.98 14.56 17.48
CA GLY A 40 2.57 15.29 18.68
C GLY A 40 2.12 16.75 18.44
N SER A 41 1.95 17.19 17.19
CA SER A 41 1.43 18.52 16.84
C SER A 41 -0.10 18.61 16.81
N GLY A 42 -0.81 17.47 16.96
CA GLY A 42 -2.27 17.45 17.02
C GLY A 42 -2.97 17.07 15.70
N LYS A 43 -2.29 16.38 14.75
CA LYS A 43 -2.89 15.90 13.48
C LYS A 43 -4.19 15.13 13.70
N THR A 44 -4.12 14.02 14.44
CA THR A 44 -5.27 13.16 14.75
C THR A 44 -6.35 13.92 15.53
N THR A 45 -5.96 14.80 16.46
CA THR A 45 -6.88 15.69 17.19
C THR A 45 -7.63 16.60 16.23
N LEU A 46 -6.93 17.22 15.27
CA LEU A 46 -7.56 18.08 14.26
C LEU A 46 -8.56 17.28 13.41
N LEU A 47 -8.19 16.05 12.97
CA LEU A 47 -9.12 15.20 12.21
C LEU A 47 -10.34 14.78 13.04
N ARG A 48 -10.18 14.48 14.35
CA ARG A 48 -11.29 14.14 15.25
C ARG A 48 -12.21 15.33 15.51
N ILE A 49 -11.65 16.53 15.66
CA ILE A 49 -12.44 17.76 15.77
C ILE A 49 -13.26 17.99 14.49
N ILE A 50 -12.64 17.80 13.32
CA ILE A 50 -13.33 17.86 12.03
C ILE A 50 -14.43 16.79 11.95
N ALA A 51 -14.17 15.57 12.42
CA ALA A 51 -15.18 14.49 12.45
C ALA A 51 -16.30 14.74 13.47
N GLY A 52 -16.19 15.76 14.34
CA GLY A 52 -17.17 16.05 15.41
C GLY A 52 -17.06 15.13 16.62
N GLU A 53 -15.93 14.43 16.80
CA GLU A 53 -15.69 13.48 17.88
C GLU A 53 -14.96 14.10 19.07
N GLU A 54 -14.34 15.25 18.87
CA GLU A 54 -13.59 15.96 19.90
C GLU A 54 -13.93 17.46 19.91
N ASP A 55 -14.05 18.03 21.12
CA ASP A 55 -14.33 19.45 21.31
C ASP A 55 -13.09 20.32 21.08
N TYR A 56 -13.29 21.60 20.80
CA TYR A 56 -12.25 22.60 20.60
C TYR A 56 -12.46 23.83 21.51
N ASP A 57 -11.40 24.60 21.75
CA ASP A 57 -11.43 25.70 22.72
C ASP A 57 -12.09 26.94 22.12
N SER A 58 -11.81 27.29 20.87
CA SER A 58 -12.39 28.42 20.16
C SER A 58 -12.33 28.21 18.63
N GLY A 59 -13.12 29.01 17.90
CA GLY A 59 -13.24 28.94 16.45
C GLY A 59 -14.55 28.33 15.99
N ALA A 60 -14.61 27.93 14.71
CA ALA A 60 -15.78 27.27 14.13
C ALA A 60 -15.37 26.22 13.10
N VAL A 61 -16.11 25.11 13.09
CA VAL A 61 -16.02 24.06 12.07
C VAL A 61 -17.41 23.95 11.43
N VAL A 62 -17.52 24.30 10.15
CA VAL A 62 -18.79 24.37 9.43
C VAL A 62 -18.75 23.41 8.26
N PHE A 63 -19.63 22.41 8.29
CA PHE A 63 -19.87 21.52 7.16
C PHE A 63 -21.06 22.01 6.32
N ARG A 64 -21.01 21.67 5.06
CA ARG A 64 -22.19 21.75 4.19
C ARG A 64 -23.26 20.78 4.70
N ASN A 65 -24.52 21.22 4.71
CA ASN A 65 -25.65 20.35 5.05
C ASN A 65 -25.76 19.18 4.08
N ASP A 66 -26.21 18.03 4.58
CA ASP A 66 -26.44 16.79 3.83
C ASP A 66 -25.22 16.16 3.17
N LEU A 67 -24.00 16.46 3.66
CA LEU A 67 -22.77 15.88 3.17
C LEU A 67 -22.54 14.48 3.76
N LYS A 68 -22.36 13.47 2.92
CA LYS A 68 -21.99 12.12 3.36
C LYS A 68 -20.49 12.08 3.67
N VAL A 69 -20.14 12.05 4.95
CA VAL A 69 -18.76 12.01 5.45
C VAL A 69 -18.43 10.62 5.95
N ALA A 70 -17.24 10.11 5.64
CA ALA A 70 -16.67 8.91 6.26
C ALA A 70 -15.30 9.22 6.86
N PHE A 71 -15.03 8.66 8.02
CA PHE A 71 -13.77 8.83 8.73
C PHE A 71 -13.11 7.47 9.00
N LEU A 72 -11.85 7.34 8.61
CA LEU A 72 -11.00 6.21 8.96
C LEU A 72 -10.12 6.59 10.16
N HIS A 73 -10.39 5.96 11.30
CA HIS A 73 -9.60 6.14 12.52
C HIS A 73 -8.26 5.40 12.44
N GLN A 74 -7.25 5.94 13.08
CA GLN A 74 -5.94 5.27 13.24
C GLN A 74 -6.08 3.90 13.95
N MET A 75 -6.98 3.80 14.95
CA MET A 75 -7.36 2.55 15.63
C MET A 75 -8.87 2.35 15.56
N PRO A 76 -9.37 1.59 14.59
CA PRO A 76 -10.80 1.35 14.47
C PRO A 76 -11.29 0.38 15.55
N GLU A 77 -12.40 0.72 16.18
CA GLU A 77 -13.10 -0.13 17.12
C GLU A 77 -14.27 -0.83 16.42
N PHE A 78 -14.38 -2.13 16.60
CA PHE A 78 -15.44 -2.96 16.07
C PHE A 78 -16.04 -3.83 17.16
N ASP A 79 -17.32 -4.16 17.04
CA ASP A 79 -17.88 -5.28 17.79
C ASP A 79 -17.23 -6.58 17.29
N LEU A 80 -16.50 -7.23 18.20
CA LEU A 80 -15.72 -8.43 17.91
C LEU A 80 -16.58 -9.65 17.54
N ASN A 81 -17.90 -9.60 17.81
CA ASN A 81 -18.82 -10.69 17.54
C ASN A 81 -19.43 -10.63 16.12
N LEU A 82 -19.31 -9.49 15.45
CA LEU A 82 -19.82 -9.33 14.09
C LEU A 82 -18.95 -10.07 13.08
N MET A 83 -19.57 -10.50 11.99
CA MET A 83 -18.86 -11.02 10.81
C MET A 83 -18.31 -9.86 9.98
N VAL A 84 -17.30 -10.13 9.15
CA VAL A 84 -16.70 -9.14 8.24
C VAL A 84 -17.78 -8.51 7.35
N ILE A 85 -18.69 -9.33 6.80
CA ILE A 85 -19.80 -8.86 5.95
C ILE A 85 -20.74 -7.93 6.71
N ASP A 86 -21.10 -8.26 7.97
CA ASP A 86 -21.99 -7.44 8.79
C ASP A 86 -21.40 -6.06 9.07
N VAL A 87 -20.08 -5.98 9.27
CA VAL A 87 -19.39 -4.70 9.47
C VAL A 87 -19.48 -3.83 8.22
N CYS A 88 -19.35 -4.42 7.03
CA CYS A 88 -19.50 -3.69 5.76
C CYS A 88 -20.94 -3.27 5.49
N LEU A 89 -21.91 -4.07 5.94
CA LEU A 89 -23.36 -3.81 5.83
C LEU A 89 -23.94 -3.03 7.04
N SER A 90 -23.12 -2.59 7.98
CA SER A 90 -23.56 -1.84 9.17
C SER A 90 -23.82 -0.35 8.89
N GLY A 91 -24.37 -0.01 7.73
CA GLY A 91 -24.87 1.32 7.38
C GLY A 91 -26.39 1.38 7.62
N ASN A 92 -26.92 2.57 7.92
CA ASN A 92 -28.38 2.81 8.01
C ASN A 92 -28.96 3.18 6.62
N ASP A 93 -28.27 2.86 5.54
CA ASP A 93 -28.74 3.14 4.20
C ASP A 93 -29.74 2.07 3.74
N ALA A 94 -30.79 2.46 3.01
CA ALA A 94 -31.80 1.55 2.46
C ALA A 94 -31.19 0.40 1.63
N ILE A 95 -30.02 0.60 1.06
CA ILE A 95 -29.26 -0.42 0.30
C ILE A 95 -28.81 -1.54 1.26
N THR A 96 -28.21 -1.20 2.39
CA THR A 96 -27.67 -2.18 3.35
C THR A 96 -28.77 -3.00 4.02
N GLU A 97 -29.93 -2.39 4.30
CA GLU A 97 -31.12 -3.09 4.80
C GLU A 97 -31.65 -4.09 3.76
N THR A 98 -31.72 -3.66 2.48
CA THR A 98 -32.23 -4.53 1.40
C THR A 98 -31.29 -5.71 1.14
N ILE A 99 -29.96 -5.51 1.22
CA ILE A 99 -28.99 -6.61 1.09
C ILE A 99 -29.14 -7.62 2.22
N LYS A 100 -29.31 -7.16 3.48
CA LYS A 100 -29.58 -8.05 4.62
C LYS A 100 -30.87 -8.84 4.44
N GLU A 101 -31.96 -8.19 4.03
CA GLU A 101 -33.22 -8.87 3.72
C GLU A 101 -33.04 -9.95 2.63
N TYR A 102 -32.21 -9.68 1.62
CA TYR A 102 -31.91 -10.66 0.58
C TYR A 102 -31.09 -11.86 1.12
N GLU A 103 -30.04 -11.61 1.90
CA GLU A 103 -29.24 -12.68 2.53
C GLU A 103 -30.08 -13.53 3.50
N ASP A 104 -30.91 -12.89 4.32
CA ASP A 104 -31.82 -13.59 5.22
C ASP A 104 -32.85 -14.44 4.43
N SER A 105 -33.33 -13.94 3.29
CA SER A 105 -34.25 -14.68 2.42
C SER A 105 -33.59 -15.91 1.79
N LEU A 106 -32.31 -15.82 1.44
CA LEU A 106 -31.50 -16.96 0.98
C LEU A 106 -31.33 -18.02 2.06
N ALA A 107 -31.08 -17.60 3.32
CA ALA A 107 -30.91 -18.48 4.45
C ALA A 107 -32.20 -19.22 4.83
N THR A 108 -33.37 -18.56 4.69
CA THR A 108 -34.68 -19.15 4.99
C THR A 108 -35.23 -20.01 3.86
N GLY A 109 -34.80 -19.81 2.61
CA GLY A 109 -35.25 -20.57 1.44
C GLY A 109 -36.70 -20.31 1.02
N ASP A 110 -37.34 -19.23 1.52
CA ASP A 110 -38.69 -18.85 1.16
C ASP A 110 -38.74 -18.13 -0.21
N ALA A 111 -39.33 -18.76 -1.20
CA ALA A 111 -39.40 -18.25 -2.58
C ALA A 111 -40.14 -16.90 -2.69
N VAL A 112 -41.11 -16.61 -1.81
CA VAL A 112 -41.86 -15.34 -1.85
C VAL A 112 -41.03 -14.21 -1.26
N LEU A 113 -40.37 -14.44 -0.13
CA LEU A 113 -39.45 -13.47 0.47
C LEU A 113 -38.28 -13.18 -0.47
N MET A 114 -37.73 -14.21 -1.09
CA MET A 114 -36.63 -14.09 -2.07
C MET A 114 -37.03 -13.27 -3.29
N ALA A 115 -38.20 -13.49 -3.89
CA ALA A 115 -38.69 -12.73 -5.03
C ALA A 115 -38.89 -11.24 -4.69
N ASN A 116 -39.42 -10.94 -3.51
CA ASN A 116 -39.58 -9.57 -3.02
C ASN A 116 -38.23 -8.88 -2.77
N ALA A 117 -37.28 -9.61 -2.14
CA ALA A 117 -35.95 -9.10 -1.87
C ALA A 117 -35.18 -8.82 -3.19
N ILE A 118 -35.25 -9.70 -4.19
CA ILE A 118 -34.66 -9.49 -5.53
C ILE A 118 -35.22 -8.22 -6.17
N SER A 119 -36.54 -8.05 -6.14
CA SER A 119 -37.17 -6.84 -6.72
C SER A 119 -36.73 -5.55 -6.02
N ARG A 120 -36.52 -5.59 -4.70
CA ARG A 120 -35.94 -4.45 -3.96
C ARG A 120 -34.47 -4.23 -4.29
N MET A 121 -33.66 -5.30 -4.39
CA MET A 121 -32.25 -5.23 -4.81
C MET A 121 -32.11 -4.56 -6.17
N ASP A 122 -32.95 -4.92 -7.15
CA ASP A 122 -32.98 -4.28 -8.48
C ASP A 122 -33.36 -2.79 -8.39
N ALA A 123 -34.34 -2.44 -7.54
CA ALA A 123 -34.81 -1.06 -7.40
C ALA A 123 -33.78 -0.12 -6.76
N VAL A 124 -32.95 -0.65 -5.85
CA VAL A 124 -31.99 0.12 -5.04
C VAL A 124 -30.56 0.03 -5.60
N GLY A 125 -30.30 -0.81 -6.62
CA GLY A 125 -28.98 -1.07 -7.15
C GLY A 125 -28.09 -1.85 -6.18
N GLY A 126 -28.67 -2.74 -5.38
CA GLY A 126 -27.99 -3.50 -4.34
C GLY A 126 -26.92 -4.44 -4.88
N TRP A 127 -27.09 -4.96 -6.09
CA TRP A 127 -26.11 -5.84 -6.75
C TRP A 127 -24.77 -5.15 -7.01
N ASP A 128 -24.81 -3.92 -7.51
CA ASP A 128 -23.57 -3.13 -7.75
C ASP A 128 -22.83 -2.86 -6.43
N TYR A 129 -23.58 -2.69 -5.34
CA TYR A 129 -22.98 -2.48 -4.02
C TYR A 129 -22.30 -3.76 -3.51
N GLU A 130 -22.95 -4.92 -3.64
CA GLU A 130 -22.41 -6.21 -3.21
C GLU A 130 -21.15 -6.58 -4.00
N ASP A 131 -21.18 -6.42 -5.33
CA ASP A 131 -20.03 -6.68 -6.18
C ASP A 131 -18.85 -5.76 -5.83
N ARG A 132 -19.14 -4.46 -5.62
CA ARG A 132 -18.13 -3.50 -5.20
C ARG A 132 -17.55 -3.84 -3.83
N MET A 133 -18.38 -4.25 -2.87
CA MET A 133 -17.95 -4.68 -1.55
C MET A 133 -16.99 -5.86 -1.64
N LYS A 134 -17.36 -6.90 -2.38
CA LYS A 134 -16.51 -8.09 -2.60
C LYS A 134 -15.21 -7.73 -3.30
N GLN A 135 -15.26 -6.85 -4.30
CA GLN A 135 -14.08 -6.37 -5.01
C GLN A 135 -13.12 -5.61 -4.07
N VAL A 136 -13.62 -4.66 -3.29
CA VAL A 136 -12.80 -3.88 -2.35
C VAL A 136 -12.18 -4.77 -1.27
N LEU A 137 -12.96 -5.68 -0.67
CA LEU A 137 -12.46 -6.62 0.34
C LEU A 137 -11.37 -7.53 -0.22
N THR A 138 -11.56 -8.06 -1.43
CA THR A 138 -10.58 -8.92 -2.10
C THR A 138 -9.28 -8.15 -2.40
N GLN A 139 -9.37 -6.92 -2.87
CA GLN A 139 -8.19 -6.07 -3.13
C GLN A 139 -7.42 -5.74 -1.84
N LEU A 140 -8.11 -5.67 -0.70
CA LEU A 140 -7.50 -5.49 0.62
C LEU A 140 -7.14 -6.83 1.30
N ASN A 141 -7.11 -7.93 0.53
CA ASN A 141 -6.69 -9.26 0.97
C ASN A 141 -7.52 -9.79 2.16
N ILE A 142 -8.83 -9.52 2.14
CA ILE A 142 -9.83 -10.08 3.04
C ILE A 142 -10.70 -11.00 2.19
N THR A 143 -10.42 -12.31 2.26
CA THR A 143 -11.04 -13.31 1.36
C THR A 143 -12.17 -14.09 2.01
N ASP A 144 -12.16 -14.22 3.34
CA ASP A 144 -13.24 -14.85 4.10
C ASP A 144 -14.18 -13.78 4.67
N PHE A 145 -15.33 -13.61 4.02
CA PHE A 145 -16.32 -12.59 4.40
C PHE A 145 -17.16 -13.02 5.61
N ASN A 146 -17.23 -14.33 5.89
CA ASN A 146 -17.99 -14.89 7.00
C ASN A 146 -17.13 -15.10 8.26
N GLN A 147 -15.87 -14.66 8.24
CA GLN A 147 -14.99 -14.73 9.41
C GLN A 147 -15.41 -13.71 10.47
N PRO A 148 -15.50 -14.09 11.77
CA PRO A 148 -15.77 -13.13 12.82
C PRO A 148 -14.59 -12.17 13.05
N VAL A 149 -14.89 -10.90 13.35
CA VAL A 149 -13.89 -9.82 13.50
C VAL A 149 -12.87 -10.13 14.60
N ARG A 150 -13.24 -10.89 15.64
CA ARG A 150 -12.32 -11.31 16.72
C ARG A 150 -11.12 -12.11 16.22
N GLU A 151 -11.28 -12.86 15.13
CA GLU A 151 -10.22 -13.70 14.55
C GLU A 151 -9.28 -12.92 13.63
N LEU A 152 -9.64 -11.69 13.27
CA LEU A 152 -8.81 -10.83 12.46
C LEU A 152 -7.62 -10.28 13.26
N SER A 153 -6.45 -10.26 12.63
CA SER A 153 -5.28 -9.54 13.14
C SER A 153 -5.52 -8.03 13.20
N GLY A 154 -4.72 -7.29 13.97
CA GLY A 154 -4.82 -5.83 14.04
C GLY A 154 -4.70 -5.15 12.66
N GLY A 155 -3.81 -5.63 11.80
CA GLY A 155 -3.68 -5.15 10.42
C GLY A 155 -4.90 -5.46 9.55
N GLN A 156 -5.50 -6.65 9.70
CA GLN A 156 -6.73 -7.00 8.99
C GLN A 156 -7.92 -6.15 9.43
N ARG A 157 -8.02 -5.82 10.73
CA ARG A 157 -9.07 -4.92 11.24
C ARG A 157 -8.94 -3.52 10.65
N LYS A 158 -7.72 -2.98 10.52
CA LYS A 158 -7.49 -1.69 9.85
C LYS A 158 -7.88 -1.72 8.37
N ARG A 159 -7.55 -2.80 7.67
CA ARG A 159 -7.96 -3.01 6.27
C ARG A 159 -9.49 -3.10 6.12
N LEU A 160 -10.15 -3.77 7.06
CA LEU A 160 -11.61 -3.83 7.11
C LEU A 160 -12.24 -2.44 7.33
N ALA A 161 -11.66 -1.61 8.22
CA ALA A 161 -12.12 -0.24 8.43
C ALA A 161 -11.97 0.63 7.17
N LEU A 162 -10.83 0.50 6.48
CA LEU A 162 -10.59 1.18 5.21
C LEU A 162 -11.61 0.71 4.15
N ALA A 163 -11.84 -0.61 4.05
CA ALA A 163 -12.84 -1.17 3.15
C ALA A 163 -14.22 -0.56 3.43
N LYS A 164 -14.68 -0.56 4.69
CA LYS A 164 -15.96 0.04 5.10
C LYS A 164 -16.07 1.51 4.69
N ALA A 165 -15.03 2.31 4.94
CA ALA A 165 -15.00 3.72 4.59
C ALA A 165 -15.11 3.95 3.06
N ILE A 166 -14.46 3.11 2.25
CA ILE A 166 -14.50 3.18 0.78
C ILE A 166 -15.85 2.68 0.23
N ILE A 167 -16.36 1.57 0.75
CA ILE A 167 -17.62 0.94 0.30
C ILE A 167 -18.80 1.90 0.52
N SER A 168 -18.81 2.64 1.64
CA SER A 168 -19.86 3.61 1.95
C SER A 168 -19.99 4.74 0.92
N ASN A 169 -19.06 4.87 -0.02
CA ASN A 169 -19.03 5.85 -1.09
C ASN A 169 -19.34 7.29 -0.62
N PRO A 170 -18.54 7.85 0.29
CA PRO A 170 -18.77 9.17 0.84
C PRO A 170 -18.47 10.27 -0.18
N GLU A 171 -19.11 11.44 -0.05
CA GLU A 171 -18.72 12.63 -0.81
C GLU A 171 -17.40 13.22 -0.25
N PHE A 172 -17.21 13.12 1.08
CA PHE A 172 -16.02 13.57 1.77
C PHE A 172 -15.42 12.44 2.63
N LEU A 173 -14.19 12.06 2.32
CA LEU A 173 -13.46 10.98 2.98
C LEU A 173 -12.30 11.56 3.79
N ILE A 174 -12.26 11.23 5.07
CA ILE A 174 -11.17 11.61 5.98
C ILE A 174 -10.39 10.35 6.35
N LEU A 175 -9.07 10.37 6.12
CA LEU A 175 -8.19 9.21 6.34
C LEU A 175 -7.06 9.58 7.30
N ASP A 176 -6.94 8.83 8.41
CA ASP A 176 -5.80 8.95 9.34
C ASP A 176 -4.87 7.74 9.15
N GLU A 177 -3.70 7.96 8.51
CA GLU A 177 -2.66 6.99 8.19
C GLU A 177 -3.19 5.73 7.45
N PRO A 178 -3.82 5.89 6.26
CA PRO A 178 -4.45 4.78 5.55
C PRO A 178 -3.46 3.77 4.98
N THR A 179 -2.20 4.15 4.77
CA THR A 179 -1.15 3.29 4.18
C THR A 179 -0.50 2.35 5.19
N ASN A 180 -0.68 2.61 6.49
CA ASN A 180 -0.12 1.75 7.54
C ASN A 180 -0.75 0.34 7.50
N HIS A 181 0.09 -0.69 7.55
CA HIS A 181 -0.27 -2.12 7.49
C HIS A 181 -0.82 -2.60 6.13
N LEU A 182 -0.74 -1.78 5.08
CA LEU A 182 -0.97 -2.21 3.72
C LEU A 182 0.36 -2.69 3.11
N ASP A 183 0.30 -3.71 2.29
CA ASP A 183 1.43 -4.04 1.43
C ASP A 183 1.45 -3.13 0.18
N VAL A 184 2.54 -3.21 -0.56
CA VAL A 184 2.77 -2.30 -1.68
C VAL A 184 1.69 -2.41 -2.77
N GLU A 185 1.20 -3.62 -3.06
CA GLU A 185 0.16 -3.84 -4.09
C GLU A 185 -1.18 -3.21 -3.68
N MET A 186 -1.51 -3.28 -2.38
CA MET A 186 -2.70 -2.61 -1.82
C MET A 186 -2.57 -1.10 -1.83
N ILE A 187 -1.37 -0.55 -1.52
CA ILE A 187 -1.11 0.89 -1.57
C ILE A 187 -1.27 1.39 -3.01
N GLU A 188 -0.71 0.70 -4.00
CA GLU A 188 -0.84 1.05 -5.42
C GLU A 188 -2.29 1.04 -5.89
N TRP A 189 -3.05 0.02 -5.49
CA TRP A 189 -4.47 -0.05 -5.79
C TRP A 189 -5.23 1.12 -5.16
N LEU A 190 -4.94 1.45 -3.88
CA LEU A 190 -5.59 2.55 -3.18
C LEU A 190 -5.26 3.91 -3.82
N GLU A 191 -3.99 4.13 -4.21
CA GLU A 191 -3.57 5.31 -4.97
C GLU A 191 -4.40 5.49 -6.23
N ASP A 192 -4.48 4.44 -7.06
CA ASP A 192 -5.22 4.47 -8.32
C ASP A 192 -6.73 4.66 -8.10
N TYR A 193 -7.29 3.99 -7.08
CA TYR A 193 -8.68 4.12 -6.72
C TYR A 193 -9.03 5.56 -6.30
N LEU A 194 -8.27 6.12 -5.36
CA LEU A 194 -8.50 7.48 -4.88
C LEU A 194 -8.23 8.54 -5.97
N LYS A 195 -7.23 8.32 -6.83
CA LYS A 195 -6.93 9.22 -7.94
C LYS A 195 -8.07 9.31 -8.96
N ARG A 196 -8.70 8.16 -9.29
CA ARG A 196 -9.82 8.09 -10.25
C ARG A 196 -11.15 8.51 -9.63
N SER A 197 -11.29 8.40 -8.31
CA SER A 197 -12.53 8.77 -7.63
C SER A 197 -12.77 10.27 -7.66
N ARG A 198 -14.05 10.66 -7.68
CA ARG A 198 -14.48 12.06 -7.54
C ARG A 198 -14.67 12.50 -6.09
N MET A 199 -14.34 11.64 -5.13
CA MET A 199 -14.46 11.93 -3.71
C MET A 199 -13.52 13.08 -3.31
N THR A 200 -14.01 13.95 -2.45
CA THR A 200 -13.17 14.94 -1.76
C THR A 200 -12.42 14.22 -0.64
N LEU A 201 -11.14 14.50 -0.51
CA LEU A 201 -10.25 13.76 0.39
C LEU A 201 -9.49 14.72 1.31
N LEU A 202 -9.50 14.43 2.61
CA LEU A 202 -8.56 14.97 3.59
C LEU A 202 -7.83 13.82 4.26
N MET A 203 -6.52 13.75 4.11
CA MET A 203 -5.77 12.66 4.69
C MET A 203 -4.50 13.09 5.41
N VAL A 204 -4.16 12.32 6.44
CA VAL A 204 -2.85 12.33 7.09
C VAL A 204 -2.12 11.08 6.66
N THR A 205 -0.93 11.21 6.11
CA THR A 205 -0.04 10.08 5.83
C THR A 205 1.42 10.53 5.83
N HIS A 206 2.30 9.61 6.12
CA HIS A 206 3.75 9.79 6.02
C HIS A 206 4.32 9.21 4.73
N ASP A 207 3.51 8.55 3.91
CA ASP A 207 3.90 8.04 2.60
C ASP A 207 3.99 9.19 1.58
N ARG A 208 5.22 9.54 1.20
CA ARG A 208 5.52 10.67 0.31
C ARG A 208 5.08 10.40 -1.13
N TYR A 209 5.20 9.16 -1.60
CA TYR A 209 4.71 8.77 -2.93
C TYR A 209 3.20 8.86 -3.02
N PHE A 210 2.53 8.43 -1.96
CA PHE A 210 1.08 8.51 -1.89
C PHE A 210 0.61 9.98 -1.92
N LEU A 211 1.27 10.86 -1.14
CA LEU A 211 1.01 12.30 -1.17
C LEU A 211 1.23 12.90 -2.56
N ASP A 212 2.33 12.55 -3.22
CA ASP A 212 2.68 13.10 -4.54
C ASP A 212 1.69 12.68 -5.64
N ARG A 213 1.21 11.43 -5.58
CA ARG A 213 0.34 10.87 -6.61
C ARG A 213 -1.14 11.19 -6.44
N VAL A 214 -1.61 11.29 -5.22
CA VAL A 214 -3.04 11.44 -4.90
C VAL A 214 -3.41 12.88 -4.59
N CYS A 215 -2.56 13.63 -3.85
CA CYS A 215 -2.90 14.97 -3.40
C CYS A 215 -2.74 16.02 -4.50
N THR A 216 -3.69 16.94 -4.53
CA THR A 216 -3.65 18.17 -5.35
C THR A 216 -3.29 19.38 -4.53
N LYS A 217 -3.39 19.27 -3.20
CA LYS A 217 -3.10 20.34 -2.25
C LYS A 217 -2.49 19.75 -0.99
N ILE A 218 -1.51 20.43 -0.42
CA ILE A 218 -0.89 20.05 0.85
C ILE A 218 -1.10 21.17 1.88
N ILE A 219 -1.49 20.77 3.07
CA ILE A 219 -1.62 21.61 4.24
C ILE A 219 -0.56 21.18 5.25
N GLU A 220 0.30 22.10 5.65
CA GLU A 220 1.31 21.87 6.68
C GLU A 220 0.91 22.54 7.99
N LEU A 221 0.85 21.78 9.07
CA LEU A 221 0.73 22.30 10.43
C LEU A 221 2.14 22.39 11.03
N ASP A 222 2.72 23.58 11.05
CA ASP A 222 4.06 23.86 11.55
C ASP A 222 4.01 25.06 12.50
N ASP A 223 4.68 24.94 13.65
CA ASP A 223 4.71 25.96 14.69
C ASP A 223 3.32 26.48 15.11
N LYS A 224 2.36 25.54 15.28
CA LYS A 224 0.98 25.80 15.68
C LYS A 224 0.13 26.57 14.66
N GLN A 225 0.65 26.83 13.46
CA GLN A 225 0.00 27.53 12.35
C GLN A 225 -0.15 26.60 11.13
N ILE A 226 -1.07 26.96 10.25
CA ILE A 226 -1.30 26.26 9.00
C ILE A 226 -0.72 27.03 7.82
N TYR A 227 -0.04 26.30 6.95
CA TYR A 227 0.45 26.77 5.66
C TYR A 227 -0.15 25.89 4.56
N SER A 228 -0.70 26.50 3.52
CA SER A 228 -1.35 25.82 2.42
C SER A 228 -0.52 25.94 1.14
N TYR A 229 -0.35 24.83 0.42
CA TYR A 229 0.39 24.74 -0.82
C TYR A 229 -0.48 24.04 -1.87
N ASP A 230 -0.80 24.77 -2.95
CA ASP A 230 -1.59 24.24 -4.06
C ASP A 230 -0.63 23.53 -5.03
N GLY A 231 -0.52 22.22 -4.91
CA GLY A 231 0.38 21.37 -5.69
C GLY A 231 0.63 20.00 -5.03
N ASN A 232 1.50 19.22 -5.66
CA ASN A 232 1.94 17.92 -5.18
C ASN A 232 3.03 18.03 -4.09
N TYR A 233 3.55 16.87 -3.65
CA TYR A 233 4.55 16.83 -2.58
C TYR A 233 5.88 17.50 -2.97
N ASP A 234 6.35 17.35 -4.21
CA ASP A 234 7.58 17.98 -4.68
C ASP A 234 7.47 19.52 -4.69
N TYR A 235 6.32 20.02 -5.13
CA TYR A 235 6.04 21.47 -5.08
C TYR A 235 6.04 21.98 -3.64
N TYR A 236 5.43 21.25 -2.72
CA TYR A 236 5.43 21.56 -1.29
C TYR A 236 6.86 21.66 -0.74
N LEU A 237 7.72 20.67 -1.03
CA LEU A 237 9.11 20.67 -0.56
C LEU A 237 9.85 21.92 -1.01
N SER A 238 9.76 22.28 -2.29
CA SER A 238 10.40 23.47 -2.86
C SER A 238 9.92 24.75 -2.17
N LYS A 239 8.62 24.88 -1.99
CA LYS A 239 8.02 26.08 -1.37
C LYS A 239 8.26 26.17 0.13
N ARG A 240 8.31 25.04 0.81
CA ARG A 240 8.69 24.96 2.23
C ARG A 240 10.13 25.43 2.42
N GLU A 241 11.06 24.97 1.58
CA GLU A 241 12.46 25.39 1.63
C GLU A 241 12.61 26.91 1.38
N GLU A 242 11.93 27.45 0.36
CA GLU A 242 11.89 28.91 0.11
C GLU A 242 11.39 29.67 1.34
N ARG A 243 10.30 29.21 1.97
CA ARG A 243 9.73 29.82 3.18
C ARG A 243 10.72 29.81 4.34
N ILE A 244 11.35 28.65 4.60
CA ILE A 244 12.33 28.49 5.69
C ILE A 244 13.53 29.42 5.46
N ASN A 245 14.06 29.47 4.24
CA ASN A 245 15.17 30.33 3.90
C ASN A 245 14.84 31.83 4.07
N ALA A 246 13.64 32.24 3.66
CA ALA A 246 13.16 33.62 3.86
C ALA A 246 13.04 33.98 5.34
N GLN A 247 12.44 33.09 6.16
CA GLN A 247 12.31 33.30 7.61
C GLN A 247 13.67 33.34 8.32
N ASN A 248 14.62 32.46 7.93
CA ASN A 248 15.96 32.47 8.48
C ASN A 248 16.72 33.76 8.14
N ALA A 249 16.57 34.27 6.91
CA ALA A 249 17.15 35.52 6.49
C ALA A 249 16.57 36.70 7.27
N GLU A 250 15.25 36.70 7.54
CA GLU A 250 14.58 37.74 8.37
C GLU A 250 15.07 37.66 9.82
N LEU A 251 15.12 36.47 10.42
CA LEU A 251 15.66 36.28 11.77
C LEU A 251 17.12 36.75 11.90
N ALA A 252 17.94 36.52 10.87
CA ALA A 252 19.32 36.98 10.85
C ALA A 252 19.38 38.53 10.84
N LYS A 253 18.49 39.20 10.07
CA LYS A 253 18.36 40.66 10.07
C LYS A 253 17.93 41.19 11.44
N VAL A 254 16.90 40.55 12.06
CA VAL A 254 16.41 40.91 13.40
C VAL A 254 17.51 40.76 14.45
N LYS A 255 18.28 39.65 14.43
CA LYS A 255 19.40 39.43 15.35
C LYS A 255 20.52 40.48 15.18
N ASN A 256 20.86 40.82 13.94
CA ASN A 256 21.84 41.88 13.68
C ASN A 256 21.38 43.24 14.18
N LEU A 257 20.10 43.58 13.93
CA LEU A 257 19.51 44.82 14.45
C LEU A 257 19.48 44.83 15.98
N LEU A 258 19.08 43.72 16.61
CA LEU A 258 19.07 43.57 18.07
C LEU A 258 20.48 43.78 18.66
N ARG A 259 21.54 43.27 17.99
CA ARG A 259 22.92 43.47 18.43
C ARG A 259 23.28 44.95 18.43
N THR A 260 22.92 45.70 17.39
CA THR A 260 23.16 47.13 17.28
C THR A 260 22.38 47.90 18.35
N GLU A 261 21.11 47.56 18.56
CA GLU A 261 20.28 48.22 19.59
C GLU A 261 20.73 47.85 21.01
N LEU A 262 21.28 46.63 21.22
CA LEU A 262 21.88 46.21 22.50
C LEU A 262 23.14 47.04 22.83
N GLU A 263 24.00 47.28 21.84
CA GLU A 263 25.16 48.17 22.00
C GLU A 263 24.72 49.58 22.38
N TRP A 264 23.70 50.12 21.70
CA TRP A 264 23.11 51.43 22.07
C TRP A 264 22.49 51.40 23.47
N MET A 265 21.81 50.35 23.88
CA MET A 265 21.26 50.17 25.23
C MET A 265 22.34 50.14 26.31
N ARG A 266 23.52 49.64 26.03
CA ARG A 266 24.68 49.59 26.95
C ARG A 266 25.40 50.95 27.09
N CYS A 267 25.32 51.82 26.07
CA CYS A 267 25.90 53.15 26.13
C CYS A 267 25.16 54.00 27.14
N GLN A 268 25.88 54.75 28.00
CA GLN A 268 25.28 55.75 28.89
C GLN A 268 24.78 56.97 28.09
N PRO A 269 23.63 57.54 28.46
CA PRO A 269 23.16 58.76 27.82
C PRO A 269 24.16 59.91 28.05
N GLN A 270 24.44 60.66 26.97
CA GLN A 270 25.32 61.82 27.09
C GLN A 270 24.60 62.96 27.83
N ALA A 271 25.27 63.58 28.82
CA ALA A 271 24.79 64.69 29.65
C ALA A 271 23.46 64.33 30.40
N ARG A 272 22.59 65.36 30.63
CA ARG A 272 21.32 65.19 31.35
C ARG A 272 20.18 64.62 30.54
N GLY A 273 20.47 63.86 29.44
CA GLY A 273 19.45 63.25 28.56
C GLY A 273 18.95 61.92 29.08
N THR A 274 17.65 61.64 28.90
CA THR A 274 17.02 60.31 29.08
C THR A 274 16.98 59.57 27.76
N LYS A 275 17.15 58.24 27.77
CA LYS A 275 16.96 57.39 26.56
C LYS A 275 15.53 57.49 26.07
N ALA A 276 15.34 57.60 24.76
CA ALA A 276 14.02 57.70 24.15
C ALA A 276 13.21 56.42 24.45
N LYS A 277 12.06 56.58 25.12
CA LYS A 277 11.20 55.43 25.54
C LYS A 277 10.80 54.57 24.35
N TYR A 278 10.42 55.16 23.22
CA TYR A 278 10.10 54.48 21.98
C TYR A 278 11.19 53.46 21.53
N ARG A 279 12.47 53.86 21.63
CA ARG A 279 13.57 53.01 21.20
C ARG A 279 13.86 51.88 22.20
N ILE A 280 13.54 52.10 23.47
CA ILE A 280 13.58 51.07 24.51
C ILE A 280 12.47 50.05 24.25
N ASP A 281 11.26 50.50 23.98
CA ASP A 281 10.12 49.62 23.69
C ASP A 281 10.38 48.81 22.40
N ALA A 282 10.91 49.45 21.34
CA ALA A 282 11.34 48.77 20.12
C ALA A 282 12.45 47.71 20.35
N PHE A 283 13.37 47.98 21.29
CA PHE A 283 14.39 46.97 21.68
C PHE A 283 13.74 45.73 22.32
N TYR A 284 12.78 45.91 23.21
CA TYR A 284 12.07 44.80 23.83
C TYR A 284 11.26 44.01 22.80
N ASP A 285 10.58 44.67 21.86
CA ASP A 285 9.87 44.01 20.75
C ASP A 285 10.82 43.22 19.85
N LEU A 286 11.98 43.79 19.51
CA LEU A 286 13.02 43.07 18.75
C LEU A 286 13.60 41.89 19.55
N SER A 287 13.75 42.06 20.86
CA SER A 287 14.22 40.98 21.74
C SER A 287 13.23 39.83 21.80
N GLU A 288 11.93 40.11 21.86
CA GLU A 288 10.88 39.11 21.80
C GLU A 288 10.89 38.38 20.46
N ARG A 289 10.94 39.09 19.34
CA ARG A 289 11.06 38.51 17.99
C ARG A 289 12.33 37.68 17.80
N ALA A 290 13.46 38.12 18.37
CA ALA A 290 14.72 37.39 18.29
C ALA A 290 14.78 36.11 19.18
N LYS A 291 13.92 36.01 20.22
CA LYS A 291 13.74 34.79 21.03
C LYS A 291 13.08 33.66 20.27
N PHE A 292 12.41 33.98 19.15
CA PHE A 292 11.83 32.98 18.28
C PHE A 292 12.96 32.11 17.68
N LYS A 293 13.27 31.02 18.35
CA LYS A 293 14.29 30.07 17.95
C LYS A 293 13.57 28.93 17.27
N ARG A 294 13.63 28.90 15.96
CA ARG A 294 13.21 27.70 15.25
C ARG A 294 14.25 26.61 15.52
N ASP A 295 13.83 25.49 16.10
CA ASP A 295 14.71 24.32 16.36
C ASP A 295 15.04 23.53 15.08
N ASP A 296 14.84 24.15 13.90
CA ASP A 296 15.19 23.58 12.60
C ASP A 296 16.68 23.75 12.25
N SER A 297 17.59 23.54 13.21
CA SER A 297 18.97 23.31 12.83
C SER A 297 19.03 21.96 12.13
N SER A 298 19.19 21.97 10.81
CA SER A 298 19.62 20.80 10.04
C SER A 298 21.01 20.37 10.57
N VAL A 299 21.00 19.58 11.62
CA VAL A 299 22.24 19.05 12.20
C VAL A 299 22.59 17.85 11.35
N SER A 300 23.55 18.04 10.43
CA SER A 300 24.10 16.92 9.71
C SER A 300 24.82 15.99 10.69
N LEU A 301 24.27 14.80 10.88
CA LEU A 301 24.92 13.73 11.64
C LEU A 301 26.16 13.27 10.86
N THR A 302 27.36 13.60 11.35
CA THR A 302 28.58 12.93 10.91
C THR A 302 28.69 11.62 11.70
N VAL A 303 28.52 10.50 11.00
CA VAL A 303 28.44 9.18 11.63
C VAL A 303 29.67 8.37 11.27
N ASN A 304 30.43 7.94 12.29
CA ASN A 304 31.36 6.82 12.13
C ASN A 304 30.79 5.61 12.89
N SER A 305 30.54 4.52 12.18
CA SER A 305 30.23 3.23 12.76
C SER A 305 31.46 2.67 13.48
N SER A 306 31.29 1.76 14.43
CA SER A 306 32.40 0.96 14.99
C SER A 306 33.06 0.16 13.87
N TYR A 307 34.34 -0.21 14.07
CA TYR A 307 35.07 -1.02 13.08
C TYR A 307 34.29 -2.28 12.72
N ILE A 308 34.18 -2.57 11.41
CA ILE A 308 33.57 -3.79 10.88
C ILE A 308 34.66 -4.58 10.11
N GLY A 309 34.80 -5.86 10.44
CA GLY A 309 35.72 -6.78 9.76
C GLY A 309 35.30 -7.10 8.33
N ASN A 310 36.08 -7.93 7.65
CA ASN A 310 35.75 -8.34 6.27
C ASN A 310 34.63 -9.39 6.23
N LYS A 311 34.49 -10.23 7.27
CA LYS A 311 33.42 -11.21 7.39
C LYS A 311 32.25 -10.57 8.11
N ILE A 312 31.12 -10.47 7.42
CA ILE A 312 29.88 -9.91 7.96
C ILE A 312 28.97 -11.05 8.40
N PHE A 313 28.26 -11.67 7.45
CA PHE A 313 27.61 -12.95 7.68
C PHE A 313 27.57 -13.77 6.38
N GLU A 314 27.54 -15.07 6.54
CA GLU A 314 27.38 -16.04 5.46
C GLU A 314 26.23 -16.99 5.83
N ALA A 315 25.20 -17.02 5.00
CA ALA A 315 24.13 -18.00 5.11
C ALA A 315 24.45 -19.20 4.21
N ARG A 316 24.43 -20.41 4.77
CA ARG A 316 24.73 -21.65 4.03
C ARG A 316 23.55 -22.59 4.10
N ASN A 317 22.85 -22.75 2.96
CA ASN A 317 21.74 -23.70 2.78
C ASN A 317 20.69 -23.63 3.91
N VAL A 318 20.33 -22.39 4.30
CA VAL A 318 19.42 -22.14 5.40
C VAL A 318 18.00 -22.46 4.99
N SER A 319 17.31 -23.29 5.79
CA SER A 319 15.89 -23.58 5.60
C SER A 319 15.15 -23.44 6.93
N LYS A 320 13.90 -22.97 6.85
CA LYS A 320 13.00 -22.79 7.99
C LYS A 320 11.56 -23.00 7.59
N LYS A 321 10.81 -23.80 8.40
CA LYS A 321 9.39 -24.06 8.23
C LYS A 321 8.65 -23.88 9.56
N PHE A 322 7.38 -23.48 9.47
CA PHE A 322 6.45 -23.50 10.60
C PHE A 322 5.21 -24.31 10.18
N GLY A 323 5.11 -25.54 10.68
CA GLY A 323 4.11 -26.48 10.19
C GLY A 323 4.26 -26.71 8.69
N ASP A 324 3.18 -26.50 7.93
CA ASP A 324 3.19 -26.64 6.47
C ASP A 324 3.75 -25.41 5.73
N ARG A 325 4.01 -24.33 6.44
CA ARG A 325 4.45 -23.07 5.84
C ARG A 325 5.96 -23.01 5.73
N VAL A 326 6.47 -22.95 4.50
CA VAL A 326 7.89 -22.78 4.21
C VAL A 326 8.23 -21.28 4.24
N ILE A 327 9.16 -20.87 5.10
CA ILE A 327 9.63 -19.49 5.22
C ILE A 327 10.91 -19.27 4.42
N LEU A 328 11.85 -20.22 4.51
CA LEU A 328 13.11 -20.24 3.75
C LEU A 328 13.33 -21.65 3.21
N ASP A 329 13.79 -21.73 1.98
CA ASP A 329 14.14 -22.98 1.33
C ASP A 329 15.52 -22.89 0.69
N ASN A 330 16.50 -23.56 1.31
CA ASN A 330 17.89 -23.68 0.83
C ASN A 330 18.54 -22.32 0.49
N PHE A 331 18.34 -21.32 1.35
CA PHE A 331 18.88 -19.97 1.15
C PHE A 331 20.37 -19.93 1.42
N SER A 332 21.15 -19.41 0.48
CA SER A 332 22.59 -19.21 0.61
C SER A 332 22.96 -17.80 0.13
N TYR A 333 23.69 -17.04 0.97
CA TYR A 333 24.09 -15.68 0.66
C TYR A 333 25.33 -15.27 1.47
N VAL A 334 26.20 -14.47 0.85
CA VAL A 334 27.36 -13.86 1.50
C VAL A 334 27.17 -12.35 1.51
N PHE A 335 27.00 -11.79 2.70
CA PHE A 335 26.76 -10.35 2.88
C PHE A 335 28.06 -9.57 2.77
N ALA A 336 28.09 -8.59 1.90
CA ALA A 336 29.27 -7.77 1.64
C ALA A 336 29.45 -6.65 2.69
N ARG A 337 30.66 -6.13 2.79
CA ARG A 337 30.96 -5.01 3.68
C ARG A 337 30.32 -3.73 3.16
N TYR A 338 29.67 -2.97 4.05
CA TYR A 338 28.96 -1.71 3.76
C TYR A 338 27.73 -1.84 2.87
N GLU A 339 27.28 -3.04 2.69
CA GLU A 339 26.10 -3.34 1.90
C GLU A 339 24.83 -2.82 2.59
N LYS A 340 23.93 -2.23 1.81
CA LYS A 340 22.64 -1.74 2.24
C LYS A 340 21.53 -2.47 1.50
N LEU A 341 20.92 -3.42 2.18
CA LEU A 341 19.94 -4.34 1.64
C LEU A 341 18.54 -3.92 2.04
N GLY A 342 17.64 -3.87 1.07
CA GLY A 342 16.20 -3.74 1.28
C GLY A 342 15.49 -5.09 1.25
N ILE A 343 14.54 -5.32 2.12
CA ILE A 343 13.68 -6.51 2.10
C ILE A 343 12.26 -6.08 1.77
N ILE A 344 11.70 -6.66 0.70
CA ILE A 344 10.33 -6.42 0.25
C ILE A 344 9.57 -7.74 0.07
N GLY A 345 8.25 -7.68 0.12
CA GLY A 345 7.35 -8.83 -0.06
C GLY A 345 6.06 -8.64 0.71
N ASP A 346 5.08 -9.48 0.45
CA ASP A 346 3.76 -9.42 1.06
C ASP A 346 3.81 -9.59 2.58
N ASN A 347 2.73 -9.15 3.25
CA ASN A 347 2.65 -9.32 4.69
C ASN A 347 2.54 -10.81 5.06
N GLY A 348 3.36 -11.19 6.05
CA GLY A 348 3.40 -12.56 6.56
C GLY A 348 4.27 -13.54 5.77
N VAL A 349 4.94 -13.19 4.68
CA VAL A 349 5.82 -14.11 3.91
C VAL A 349 7.07 -14.55 4.66
N GLY A 350 7.38 -13.95 5.82
CA GLY A 350 8.50 -14.36 6.67
C GLY A 350 9.63 -13.34 6.79
N LYS A 351 9.44 -12.08 6.42
CA LYS A 351 10.44 -11.00 6.52
C LYS A 351 11.01 -10.86 7.93
N SER A 352 10.14 -10.65 8.92
CA SER A 352 10.57 -10.52 10.34
C SER A 352 11.12 -11.82 10.92
N THR A 353 10.67 -12.99 10.42
CA THR A 353 11.25 -14.29 10.79
C THR A 353 12.69 -14.40 10.29
N PHE A 354 12.97 -13.97 9.06
CA PHE A 354 14.34 -13.94 8.52
C PHE A 354 15.27 -13.09 9.40
N ILE A 355 14.80 -11.93 9.84
CA ILE A 355 15.55 -11.08 10.77
C ILE A 355 15.82 -11.80 12.11
N LYS A 356 14.82 -12.46 12.69
CA LYS A 356 14.96 -13.21 13.96
C LYS A 356 15.93 -14.39 13.80
N LEU A 357 15.93 -15.07 12.66
CA LEU A 357 16.89 -16.13 12.33
C LEU A 357 18.32 -15.58 12.23
N LEU A 358 18.51 -14.44 11.56
CA LEU A 358 19.81 -13.78 11.42
C LEU A 358 20.38 -13.34 12.78
N GLN A 359 19.53 -12.90 13.71
CA GLN A 359 19.94 -12.51 15.05
C GLN A 359 20.15 -13.71 16.01
N GLY A 360 19.81 -14.93 15.55
CA GLY A 360 19.87 -16.13 16.40
C GLY A 360 18.79 -16.19 17.48
N ILE A 361 17.75 -15.36 17.39
CA ILE A 361 16.57 -15.41 18.28
C ILE A 361 15.75 -16.66 17.98
N GLU A 362 15.58 -16.97 16.67
CA GLU A 362 14.97 -18.20 16.19
C GLU A 362 16.04 -19.15 15.67
N GLN A 363 15.79 -20.46 15.80
CA GLN A 363 16.70 -21.47 15.29
C GLN A 363 16.33 -21.89 13.86
N VAL A 364 17.35 -22.13 13.03
CA VAL A 364 17.19 -22.70 11.70
C VAL A 364 16.87 -24.19 11.79
N ASP A 365 16.10 -24.73 10.86
CA ASP A 365 15.80 -26.16 10.79
C ASP A 365 16.95 -26.92 10.10
N SER A 366 17.59 -26.31 9.10
CA SER A 366 18.80 -26.81 8.45
C SER A 366 19.67 -25.65 7.97
N GLY A 367 20.95 -25.93 7.73
CA GLY A 367 21.95 -24.94 7.38
C GLY A 367 22.48 -24.16 8.57
N SER A 368 23.18 -23.06 8.33
CA SER A 368 23.75 -22.20 9.37
C SER A 368 23.97 -20.77 8.92
N PHE A 369 23.90 -19.82 9.86
CA PHE A 369 24.43 -18.48 9.70
C PHE A 369 25.80 -18.41 10.36
N ASP A 370 26.81 -18.00 9.61
CA ASP A 370 28.17 -17.80 10.10
C ASP A 370 28.45 -16.28 10.19
N ILE A 371 28.34 -15.72 11.39
CA ILE A 371 28.39 -14.29 11.65
C ILE A 371 29.79 -13.90 12.13
N GLY A 372 30.33 -12.79 11.61
CA GLY A 372 31.64 -12.27 11.99
C GLY A 372 31.67 -11.79 13.44
N GLU A 373 32.74 -12.12 14.18
CA GLU A 373 32.90 -11.75 15.62
C GLU A 373 32.86 -10.24 15.87
N THR A 374 33.18 -9.43 14.87
CA THR A 374 33.18 -7.96 14.98
C THR A 374 31.81 -7.34 14.75
N VAL A 375 30.81 -8.12 14.35
CA VAL A 375 29.46 -7.62 14.04
C VAL A 375 28.73 -7.26 15.33
N LYS A 376 28.25 -6.01 15.38
CA LYS A 376 27.41 -5.50 16.46
C LYS A 376 26.08 -5.09 15.88
N PHE A 377 25.05 -5.90 16.13
CA PHE A 377 23.70 -5.62 15.66
C PHE A 377 23.07 -4.46 16.44
N GLY A 378 22.46 -3.53 15.72
CA GLY A 378 21.46 -2.59 16.23
C GLY A 378 20.13 -2.95 15.60
N TYR A 379 19.17 -3.39 16.40
CA TYR A 379 17.86 -3.81 15.90
C TYR A 379 16.77 -2.83 16.34
N TYR A 380 16.10 -2.28 15.35
CA TYR A 380 14.88 -1.51 15.54
C TYR A 380 13.70 -2.38 15.12
N SER A 381 12.96 -2.90 16.11
CA SER A 381 11.85 -3.82 15.87
C SER A 381 10.53 -3.09 15.68
N GLN A 382 9.62 -3.71 14.94
CA GLN A 382 8.25 -3.23 14.78
C GLN A 382 7.48 -3.19 16.11
N GLU A 383 7.75 -4.12 17.02
CA GLU A 383 7.10 -4.19 18.35
C GLU A 383 7.57 -3.07 19.31
N GLY A 384 8.75 -2.49 19.05
CA GLY A 384 9.36 -1.45 19.87
C GLY A 384 9.98 -1.98 21.17
N ILE A 385 10.40 -1.04 22.02
CA ILE A 385 10.90 -1.31 23.37
C ILE A 385 9.86 -0.83 24.40
N GLN A 386 9.68 -1.57 25.46
CA GLN A 386 8.93 -1.11 26.63
C GLN A 386 9.86 -0.27 27.51
N PHE A 387 9.59 1.02 27.55
CA PHE A 387 10.24 1.94 28.45
C PHE A 387 9.52 1.97 29.80
N ASP A 388 10.25 2.29 30.87
CA ASP A 388 9.62 2.65 32.15
C ASP A 388 8.93 4.02 31.98
N GLU A 389 7.62 4.04 32.09
CA GLU A 389 6.81 5.25 31.92
C GLU A 389 7.09 6.33 32.98
N ASN A 390 7.64 5.93 34.14
CA ASN A 390 7.99 6.82 35.23
C ASN A 390 9.42 7.37 35.12
N GLU A 391 10.16 7.01 34.07
CA GLU A 391 11.51 7.50 33.83
C GLU A 391 11.49 8.74 32.94
N LYS A 392 12.46 9.66 33.15
CA LYS A 392 12.65 10.80 32.26
C LYS A 392 13.38 10.41 30.99
N VAL A 393 13.02 11.08 29.90
CA VAL A 393 13.61 10.85 28.56
C VAL A 393 15.15 10.92 28.61
N ILE A 394 15.70 11.94 29.28
CA ILE A 394 17.16 12.13 29.37
C ILE A 394 17.85 11.02 30.18
N ASP A 395 17.18 10.50 31.21
CA ASP A 395 17.77 9.51 32.11
C ASP A 395 17.80 8.13 31.44
N ALA A 396 16.77 7.77 30.64
CA ALA A 396 16.76 6.56 29.83
C ALA A 396 17.94 6.51 28.85
N VAL A 397 18.26 7.65 28.26
CA VAL A 397 19.37 7.78 27.30
C VAL A 397 20.72 7.80 28.01
N ARG A 398 20.85 8.45 29.17
CA ARG A 398 22.08 8.47 29.99
C ARG A 398 22.51 7.11 30.51
N LYS A 399 21.56 6.21 30.79
CA LYS A 399 21.86 4.82 31.15
C LYS A 399 22.66 4.09 30.08
N ILE A 400 22.49 4.45 28.81
CA ILE A 400 23.21 3.85 27.70
C ILE A 400 24.58 4.50 27.53
N ALA A 401 24.63 5.82 27.47
CA ALA A 401 25.89 6.57 27.41
C ALA A 401 25.68 8.04 27.83
N GLU A 402 26.57 8.60 28.64
CA GLU A 402 26.58 10.04 28.96
C GLU A 402 27.09 10.88 27.80
N VAL A 403 28.04 10.33 27.03
CA VAL A 403 28.66 10.98 25.86
C VAL A 403 28.76 9.96 24.74
N VAL A 404 28.20 10.34 23.59
CA VAL A 404 28.29 9.55 22.36
C VAL A 404 29.38 10.15 21.48
N CYS A 405 30.47 9.40 21.25
CA CYS A 405 31.52 9.81 20.34
C CYS A 405 31.23 9.18 18.95
N PHE A 406 30.85 9.95 17.96
CA PHE A 406 30.64 9.46 16.61
C PHE A 406 31.92 9.52 15.76
N ASP A 407 32.88 10.37 16.12
CA ASP A 407 34.18 10.51 15.48
C ASP A 407 35.24 10.92 16.54
N GLU A 408 36.52 10.85 16.22
CA GLU A 408 37.59 11.34 17.08
C GLU A 408 37.41 12.82 17.47
N ARG A 409 36.76 13.60 16.62
CA ARG A 409 36.52 15.04 16.77
C ARG A 409 35.12 15.44 17.24
N THR A 410 34.12 14.56 17.07
CA THR A 410 32.72 14.90 17.31
C THR A 410 32.17 14.11 18.49
N ARG A 411 31.95 14.80 19.60
CA ARG A 411 31.36 14.26 20.82
C ARG A 411 30.05 14.95 21.09
N TYR A 412 28.98 14.19 21.23
CA TYR A 412 27.69 14.70 21.64
C TYR A 412 27.39 14.23 23.07
N THR A 413 26.91 15.16 23.92
CA THR A 413 26.28 14.76 25.17
C THR A 413 24.95 14.09 24.88
N ALA A 414 24.43 13.28 25.81
CA ALA A 414 23.11 12.66 25.71
C ALA A 414 22.01 13.70 25.35
N SER A 415 22.07 14.90 25.93
CA SER A 415 21.13 15.97 25.63
C SER A 415 21.26 16.52 24.21
N GLN A 416 22.49 16.75 23.73
CA GLN A 416 22.72 17.18 22.35
C GLN A 416 22.28 16.12 21.34
N PHE A 417 22.53 14.84 21.65
CA PHE A 417 22.10 13.73 20.81
C PHE A 417 20.56 13.66 20.71
N LEU A 418 19.85 13.80 21.83
CA LEU A 418 18.39 13.87 21.83
C LEU A 418 17.84 15.06 21.04
N GLN A 419 18.54 16.20 21.03
CA GLN A 419 18.16 17.36 20.21
C GLN A 419 18.21 17.05 18.71
N LEU A 420 19.14 16.18 18.25
CA LEU A 420 19.18 15.70 16.85
C LEU A 420 17.92 14.94 16.47
N PHE A 421 17.30 14.24 17.44
CA PHE A 421 16.03 13.54 17.30
C PHE A 421 14.82 14.39 17.72
N LEU A 422 14.97 15.71 17.63
CA LEU A 422 13.89 16.69 17.86
C LEU A 422 13.31 16.69 19.30
N PHE A 423 14.06 16.24 20.30
CA PHE A 423 13.69 16.40 21.70
C PHE A 423 14.24 17.72 22.22
N SER A 424 13.34 18.70 22.43
CA SER A 424 13.72 19.97 23.05
C SER A 424 14.26 19.76 24.47
N PRO A 425 15.07 20.69 25.02
CA PRO A 425 15.58 20.58 26.39
C PRO A 425 14.48 20.40 27.45
N SER A 426 13.29 20.98 27.21
CA SER A 426 12.11 20.80 28.07
C SER A 426 11.55 19.38 27.95
N ALA A 427 11.33 18.88 26.72
CA ALA A 427 10.83 17.54 26.48
C ALA A 427 11.76 16.43 27.01
N GLN A 428 13.09 16.69 27.07
CA GLN A 428 14.05 15.76 27.67
C GLN A 428 13.86 15.56 29.18
N GLN A 429 13.25 16.51 29.87
CA GLN A 429 12.97 16.44 31.31
C GLN A 429 11.59 15.85 31.60
N ASP A 430 10.76 15.64 30.59
CA ASP A 430 9.45 15.02 30.74
C ASP A 430 9.58 13.51 30.99
N TYR A 431 8.54 12.93 31.61
CA TYR A 431 8.42 11.50 31.80
C TYR A 431 8.04 10.81 30.49
N ILE A 432 8.59 9.62 30.23
CA ILE A 432 8.33 8.85 29.00
C ILE A 432 6.84 8.51 28.84
N GLY A 433 6.11 8.31 29.95
CA GLY A 433 4.67 8.07 29.93
C GLY A 433 3.85 9.20 29.28
N LYS A 434 4.37 10.45 29.29
CA LYS A 434 3.71 11.62 28.68
C LYS A 434 3.99 11.77 27.18
N LEU A 435 4.91 11.00 26.62
CA LEU A 435 5.26 11.06 25.22
C LEU A 435 4.17 10.43 24.36
N SER A 436 3.93 11.03 23.20
CA SER A 436 3.12 10.42 22.15
C SER A 436 3.77 9.13 21.59
N GLY A 437 2.99 8.27 20.94
CA GLY A 437 3.51 7.04 20.32
C GLY A 437 4.69 7.30 19.38
N GLY A 438 4.59 8.30 18.51
CA GLY A 438 5.67 8.68 17.61
C GLY A 438 6.91 9.25 18.33
N GLU A 439 6.74 9.98 19.44
CA GLU A 439 7.87 10.42 20.27
C GLU A 439 8.56 9.24 20.98
N LYS A 440 7.80 8.26 21.50
CA LYS A 440 8.36 7.01 22.05
C LYS A 440 9.14 6.25 20.98
N ARG A 441 8.66 6.18 19.74
CA ARG A 441 9.36 5.55 18.61
C ARG A 441 10.65 6.28 18.23
N ARG A 442 10.66 7.61 18.22
CA ARG A 442 11.88 8.41 18.03
C ARG A 442 12.90 8.18 19.12
N LEU A 443 12.45 8.11 20.37
CA LEU A 443 13.33 7.80 21.51
C LEU A 443 13.95 6.40 21.35
N TYR A 444 13.14 5.41 20.94
CA TYR A 444 13.63 4.06 20.68
C TYR A 444 14.71 4.05 19.58
N LEU A 445 14.46 4.71 18.46
CA LEU A 445 15.45 4.84 17.39
C LEU A 445 16.74 5.48 17.91
N ALA A 446 16.65 6.57 18.67
CA ALA A 446 17.81 7.22 19.26
C ALA A 446 18.59 6.26 20.17
N THR A 447 17.93 5.46 21.01
CA THR A 447 18.60 4.48 21.88
C THR A 447 19.33 3.39 21.08
N VAL A 448 18.73 2.86 20.02
CA VAL A 448 19.37 1.87 19.12
C VAL A 448 20.67 2.43 18.53
N LEU A 449 20.61 3.66 18.01
CA LEU A 449 21.76 4.30 17.35
C LEU A 449 22.88 4.69 18.35
N MET A 450 22.53 4.97 19.61
CA MET A 450 23.52 5.26 20.66
C MET A 450 24.45 4.09 20.99
N HIS A 451 24.00 2.85 20.82
CA HIS A 451 24.82 1.65 20.99
C HIS A 451 25.94 1.51 19.95
N LYS A 452 26.00 2.42 18.96
CA LYS A 452 26.99 2.45 17.88
C LYS A 452 27.10 1.10 17.15
N PRO A 453 25.99 0.59 16.62
CA PRO A 453 26.05 -0.63 15.85
C PRO A 453 26.91 -0.42 14.61
N ASN A 454 27.47 -1.50 14.07
CA ASN A 454 28.10 -1.53 12.76
C ASN A 454 27.28 -2.34 11.74
N PHE A 455 26.23 -3.02 12.23
CA PHE A 455 25.22 -3.68 11.44
C PHE A 455 23.84 -3.25 11.96
N LEU A 456 23.09 -2.50 11.15
CA LEU A 456 21.81 -1.95 11.55
C LEU A 456 20.69 -2.73 10.84
N ILE A 457 19.71 -3.18 11.61
CA ILE A 457 18.51 -3.85 11.12
C ILE A 457 17.31 -2.97 11.50
N LEU A 458 16.56 -2.53 10.50
CA LEU A 458 15.39 -1.69 10.68
C LEU A 458 14.16 -2.44 10.15
N ASP A 459 13.25 -2.82 11.05
CA ASP A 459 11.99 -3.51 10.70
C ASP A 459 10.83 -2.52 10.78
N GLU A 460 10.34 -2.10 9.60
CA GLU A 460 9.29 -1.11 9.39
C GLU A 460 9.53 0.22 10.15
N PRO A 461 10.70 0.87 9.97
CA PRO A 461 11.01 2.10 10.69
C PRO A 461 10.14 3.28 10.26
N THR A 462 9.52 3.20 9.10
CA THR A 462 8.70 4.26 8.51
C THR A 462 7.31 4.34 9.13
N ASN A 463 6.84 3.25 9.75
CA ASN A 463 5.61 3.27 10.50
C ASN A 463 5.78 4.12 11.77
N ASP A 464 4.86 5.04 12.01
CA ASP A 464 4.83 5.89 13.22
C ASP A 464 5.94 6.97 13.34
N LEU A 465 6.87 7.09 12.38
CA LEU A 465 7.80 8.21 12.30
C LEU A 465 7.26 9.31 11.38
N ASP A 466 7.40 10.58 11.81
CA ASP A 466 7.05 11.71 10.95
C ASP A 466 8.08 11.94 9.84
N ILE A 467 7.67 12.64 8.79
CA ILE A 467 8.49 12.91 7.60
C ILE A 467 9.83 13.56 7.98
N VAL A 468 9.85 14.46 8.97
CA VAL A 468 11.08 15.14 9.40
C VAL A 468 12.04 14.17 10.08
N THR A 469 11.53 13.26 10.91
CA THR A 469 12.35 12.20 11.53
C THR A 469 12.87 11.21 10.49
N LEU A 470 12.06 10.88 9.47
CA LEU A 470 12.48 10.04 8.34
C LEU A 470 13.61 10.69 7.54
N GLU A 471 13.54 12.00 7.27
CA GLU A 471 14.64 12.74 6.62
C GLU A 471 15.95 12.67 7.42
N ILE A 472 15.88 12.82 8.75
CA ILE A 472 17.04 12.68 9.64
C ILE A 472 17.61 11.25 9.58
N LEU A 473 16.74 10.23 9.58
CA LEU A 473 17.15 8.83 9.47
C LEU A 473 17.79 8.52 8.12
N GLU A 474 17.24 9.01 7.02
CA GLU A 474 17.79 8.89 5.67
C GLU A 474 19.19 9.49 5.59
N ASP A 475 19.34 10.73 6.06
CA ASP A 475 20.66 11.40 6.11
C ASP A 475 21.68 10.64 6.96
N TYR A 476 21.22 10.06 8.06
CA TYR A 476 22.06 9.19 8.90
C TYR A 476 22.48 7.94 8.13
N LEU A 477 21.54 7.22 7.52
CA LEU A 477 21.82 5.97 6.79
C LEU A 477 22.69 6.18 5.56
N GLN A 478 22.55 7.29 4.85
CA GLN A 478 23.44 7.63 3.73
C GLN A 478 24.89 7.78 4.14
N LYS A 479 25.14 8.39 5.32
CA LYS A 479 26.48 8.62 5.87
C LYS A 479 27.00 7.44 6.69
N PHE A 480 26.15 6.47 7.01
CA PHE A 480 26.48 5.35 7.86
C PHE A 480 27.48 4.41 7.17
N LYS A 481 28.66 4.23 7.80
CA LYS A 481 29.72 3.35 7.32
C LYS A 481 29.62 1.97 7.99
N GLY A 482 28.51 1.33 7.83
CA GLY A 482 28.20 -0.02 8.31
C GLY A 482 27.27 -0.73 7.34
N CYS A 483 26.89 -1.95 7.67
CA CYS A 483 25.92 -2.71 6.91
C CYS A 483 24.50 -2.40 7.40
N VAL A 484 23.54 -2.41 6.49
CA VAL A 484 22.15 -2.09 6.81
C VAL A 484 21.22 -3.12 6.17
N ILE A 485 20.26 -3.61 6.93
CA ILE A 485 19.09 -4.31 6.41
C ILE A 485 17.85 -3.49 6.76
N ILE A 486 17.03 -3.20 5.78
CA ILE A 486 15.79 -2.43 5.93
C ILE A 486 14.62 -3.25 5.42
N VAL A 487 13.63 -3.47 6.27
CA VAL A 487 12.30 -3.92 5.86
C VAL A 487 11.40 -2.70 5.86
N SER A 488 10.87 -2.31 4.72
CA SER A 488 9.92 -1.19 4.65
C SER A 488 9.01 -1.30 3.43
N HIS A 489 7.82 -0.75 3.57
CA HIS A 489 6.87 -0.54 2.48
C HIS A 489 6.95 0.88 1.91
N ASP A 490 7.74 1.77 2.52
CA ASP A 490 8.01 3.13 2.01
C ASP A 490 9.03 3.08 0.88
N ARG A 491 8.54 3.30 -0.33
CA ARG A 491 9.32 3.26 -1.57
C ARG A 491 10.38 4.36 -1.62
N PHE A 492 10.03 5.57 -1.20
CA PHE A 492 10.94 6.72 -1.20
C PHE A 492 12.11 6.50 -0.26
N PHE A 493 11.84 5.96 0.93
CA PHE A 493 12.86 5.60 1.90
C PHE A 493 13.79 4.52 1.36
N MET A 494 13.23 3.48 0.70
CA MET A 494 14.01 2.40 0.09
C MET A 494 14.90 2.92 -1.04
N ASP A 495 14.36 3.72 -1.97
CA ASP A 495 15.11 4.24 -3.12
C ASP A 495 16.31 5.11 -2.72
N ARG A 496 16.23 5.79 -1.56
CA ARG A 496 17.32 6.64 -1.07
C ARG A 496 18.35 5.93 -0.21
N THR A 497 18.01 4.76 0.33
CA THR A 497 18.81 4.16 1.41
C THR A 497 19.39 2.80 1.08
N VAL A 498 18.86 2.06 0.08
CA VAL A 498 19.32 0.70 -0.22
C VAL A 498 19.99 0.61 -1.60
N ASP A 499 20.93 -0.33 -1.72
CA ASP A 499 21.69 -0.56 -2.93
C ASP A 499 21.10 -1.71 -3.76
N HIS A 500 20.42 -2.69 -3.12
CA HIS A 500 19.72 -3.80 -3.74
C HIS A 500 18.62 -4.38 -2.84
N LEU A 501 17.82 -5.31 -3.39
CA LEU A 501 16.62 -5.80 -2.75
C LEU A 501 16.58 -7.33 -2.66
N PHE A 502 16.16 -7.84 -1.50
CA PHE A 502 15.63 -9.20 -1.37
C PHE A 502 14.12 -9.18 -1.51
N VAL A 503 13.65 -9.82 -2.57
CA VAL A 503 12.22 -9.95 -2.86
C VAL A 503 11.74 -11.30 -2.36
N PHE A 504 10.89 -11.30 -1.34
CA PHE A 504 10.25 -12.48 -0.80
C PHE A 504 9.02 -12.83 -1.63
N GLU A 505 9.15 -13.83 -2.52
CA GLU A 505 8.07 -14.27 -3.43
C GLU A 505 7.10 -15.26 -2.77
N GLY A 506 7.34 -15.62 -1.50
CA GLY A 506 6.60 -16.67 -0.79
C GLY A 506 7.15 -18.08 -1.04
N ASN A 507 6.59 -19.07 -0.34
CA ASN A 507 7.02 -20.47 -0.42
C ASN A 507 8.54 -20.69 -0.24
N GLY A 508 9.18 -19.85 0.58
CA GLY A 508 10.60 -19.94 0.90
C GLY A 508 11.56 -19.39 -0.14
N ARG A 509 11.06 -18.82 -1.22
CA ARG A 509 11.90 -18.24 -2.29
C ARG A 509 12.22 -16.79 -2.02
N ILE A 510 13.52 -16.47 -2.06
CA ILE A 510 14.04 -15.12 -2.01
C ILE A 510 14.78 -14.86 -3.32
N LYS A 511 14.40 -13.79 -4.00
CA LYS A 511 15.07 -13.32 -5.20
C LYS A 511 15.94 -12.12 -4.84
N ASP A 512 17.23 -12.19 -5.16
CA ASP A 512 18.13 -11.06 -5.09
C ASP A 512 17.98 -10.20 -6.36
N PHE A 513 17.63 -8.92 -6.18
CA PHE A 513 17.45 -7.98 -7.27
C PHE A 513 18.49 -6.84 -7.14
N PRO A 514 19.45 -6.73 -8.08
CA PRO A 514 20.42 -5.66 -8.08
C PRO A 514 19.77 -4.35 -8.55
N GLY A 515 19.52 -3.44 -7.62
CA GLY A 515 18.91 -2.15 -7.90
C GLY A 515 17.99 -1.68 -6.79
N ASN A 516 17.47 -0.47 -6.92
CA ASN A 516 16.55 0.14 -5.98
C ASN A 516 15.10 -0.32 -6.19
N TYR A 517 14.18 0.19 -5.38
CA TYR A 517 12.78 -0.20 -5.44
C TYR A 517 12.10 0.24 -6.75
N SER A 518 12.39 1.44 -7.24
CA SER A 518 11.82 1.96 -8.49
C SER A 518 12.23 1.11 -9.70
N GLU A 519 13.50 0.71 -9.79
CA GLU A 519 14.01 -0.18 -10.83
C GLU A 519 13.37 -1.58 -10.77
N TYR A 520 13.19 -2.13 -9.57
CA TYR A 520 12.48 -3.38 -9.38
C TYR A 520 11.04 -3.30 -9.88
N ARG A 521 10.35 -2.21 -9.61
CA ARG A 521 8.97 -2.00 -10.03
C ARG A 521 8.85 -1.93 -11.55
N GLU A 522 9.73 -1.18 -12.22
CA GLU A 522 9.76 -1.12 -13.69
C GLU A 522 9.98 -2.51 -14.28
N TRP A 523 10.95 -3.24 -13.75
CA TRP A 523 11.21 -4.61 -14.17
C TRP A 523 9.99 -5.52 -13.97
N LYS A 524 9.30 -5.45 -12.80
CA LYS A 524 8.09 -6.24 -12.51
C LYS A 524 6.93 -5.88 -13.44
N SER A 525 6.78 -4.60 -13.81
CA SER A 525 5.73 -4.16 -14.75
C SER A 525 5.97 -4.71 -16.15
N LEU A 526 7.21 -4.67 -16.65
CA LEU A 526 7.59 -5.23 -17.94
C LEU A 526 7.36 -6.75 -17.98
N GLN A 527 7.69 -7.48 -16.91
CA GLN A 527 7.38 -8.92 -16.83
C GLN A 527 5.88 -9.21 -16.86
N LYS A 528 5.07 -8.43 -16.14
CA LYS A 528 3.60 -8.59 -16.18
C LYS A 528 3.06 -8.35 -17.59
N GLU A 529 3.56 -7.36 -18.31
CA GLU A 529 3.15 -7.09 -19.71
C GLU A 529 3.58 -8.23 -20.65
N GLU A 530 4.77 -8.77 -20.50
CA GLU A 530 5.25 -9.93 -21.25
C GLU A 530 4.41 -11.19 -20.97
N ASP A 531 4.08 -11.46 -19.71
CA ASP A 531 3.24 -12.60 -19.31
C ASP A 531 1.80 -12.49 -19.84
N VAL A 532 1.24 -11.27 -19.86
CA VAL A 532 -0.09 -11.01 -20.46
C VAL A 532 -0.02 -11.23 -21.97
N ALA A 533 0.99 -10.69 -22.64
CA ALA A 533 1.19 -10.87 -24.07
C ALA A 533 1.41 -12.36 -24.46
N VAL A 534 2.11 -13.11 -23.62
CA VAL A 534 2.29 -14.57 -23.81
C VAL A 534 0.99 -15.34 -23.57
N LYS A 535 0.19 -14.96 -22.57
CA LYS A 535 -1.13 -15.56 -22.31
C LYS A 535 -2.12 -15.24 -23.44
N GLU A 536 -2.12 -14.02 -23.95
CA GLU A 536 -2.94 -13.62 -25.10
C GLU A 536 -2.52 -14.38 -26.37
N LYS A 537 -1.23 -14.50 -26.65
CA LYS A 537 -0.74 -15.31 -27.77
C LYS A 537 -1.12 -16.79 -27.64
N LYS A 538 -1.04 -17.37 -26.42
CA LYS A 538 -1.50 -18.74 -26.15
C LYS A 538 -3.01 -18.89 -26.28
N SER A 539 -3.80 -17.91 -25.88
CA SER A 539 -5.26 -17.91 -26.03
C SER A 539 -5.69 -17.77 -27.48
N ILE A 540 -4.98 -16.93 -28.26
CA ILE A 540 -5.20 -16.80 -29.72
C ILE A 540 -4.80 -18.10 -30.45
N GLN A 541 -3.68 -18.73 -30.07
CA GLN A 541 -3.27 -20.02 -30.63
C GLN A 541 -4.24 -21.15 -30.26
N ARG A 542 -4.80 -21.16 -29.05
CA ARG A 542 -5.85 -22.13 -28.66
C ARG A 542 -7.14 -21.89 -29.42
N LYS A 543 -7.60 -20.64 -29.58
CA LYS A 543 -8.76 -20.31 -30.39
C LYS A 543 -8.58 -20.66 -31.88
N SER A 544 -7.39 -20.44 -32.43
CA SER A 544 -7.08 -20.84 -33.82
C SER A 544 -6.97 -22.36 -34.01
N GLN A 545 -6.56 -23.12 -32.97
CA GLN A 545 -6.56 -24.58 -33.00
C GLN A 545 -7.98 -25.16 -32.83
N ASP A 546 -8.82 -24.57 -32.00
CA ASP A 546 -10.22 -24.98 -31.85
C ASP A 546 -11.06 -24.60 -33.09
N ASP A 547 -10.85 -23.45 -33.71
CA ASP A 547 -11.45 -23.08 -34.98
C ASP A 547 -10.99 -23.99 -36.13
N ASN A 548 -9.74 -24.42 -36.16
CA ASN A 548 -9.26 -25.40 -37.14
C ASN A 548 -9.78 -26.83 -36.86
N ARG A 549 -10.01 -27.23 -35.61
CA ARG A 549 -10.69 -28.49 -35.28
C ARG A 549 -12.19 -28.48 -35.60
N GLN A 550 -12.84 -27.35 -35.47
CA GLN A 550 -14.25 -27.17 -35.88
C GLN A 550 -14.39 -27.07 -37.41
N LYS A 551 -13.44 -26.49 -38.15
CA LYS A 551 -13.41 -26.45 -39.62
C LYS A 551 -13.10 -27.82 -40.23
N SER A 552 -12.37 -28.73 -39.57
CA SER A 552 -12.10 -30.11 -40.04
C SER A 552 -13.26 -31.09 -39.79
N LYS A 553 -14.31 -30.71 -39.13
CA LYS A 553 -15.54 -31.49 -38.89
C LYS A 553 -16.69 -31.11 -39.81
N ARG A 554 -16.60 -30.11 -40.63
CA ARG A 554 -17.65 -29.72 -41.58
C ARG A 554 -17.26 -30.07 -43.01
N LEU A 555 -18.21 -30.64 -43.77
CA LEU A 555 -18.06 -30.91 -45.19
C LEU A 555 -17.55 -29.70 -45.96
N THR A 556 -16.49 -29.85 -46.75
CA THR A 556 -16.05 -28.82 -47.71
C THR A 556 -17.09 -28.68 -48.82
N PHE A 557 -17.08 -27.57 -49.51
CA PHE A 557 -18.02 -27.31 -50.62
C PHE A 557 -17.98 -28.38 -51.70
N ASN A 558 -16.81 -28.94 -52.00
CA ASN A 558 -16.64 -30.03 -52.95
C ASN A 558 -17.18 -31.36 -52.41
N GLU A 559 -16.95 -31.69 -51.14
CA GLU A 559 -17.48 -32.89 -50.48
C GLU A 559 -19.01 -32.84 -50.37
N ARG A 560 -19.60 -31.69 -50.17
CA ARG A 560 -21.05 -31.52 -50.13
C ARG A 560 -21.68 -31.73 -51.51
N LYS A 561 -21.03 -31.26 -52.58
CA LYS A 561 -21.47 -31.51 -53.96
C LYS A 561 -21.32 -32.99 -54.35
N GLU A 562 -20.24 -33.66 -53.89
CA GLU A 562 -20.04 -35.09 -54.05
C GLU A 562 -21.10 -35.91 -53.31
N PHE A 563 -21.47 -35.51 -52.07
CA PHE A 563 -22.51 -36.14 -51.27
C PHE A 563 -23.90 -36.07 -51.95
N GLU A 564 -24.28 -34.90 -52.48
CA GLU A 564 -25.52 -34.72 -53.24
C GLU A 564 -25.53 -35.53 -54.52
N SER A 565 -24.41 -35.60 -55.28
CA SER A 565 -24.35 -36.38 -56.52
C SER A 565 -24.40 -37.89 -56.26
N LEU A 566 -23.71 -38.38 -55.19
CA LEU A 566 -23.75 -39.77 -54.78
C LEU A 566 -25.17 -40.22 -54.38
N SER A 567 -25.94 -39.37 -53.68
CA SER A 567 -27.30 -39.68 -53.30
C SER A 567 -28.21 -39.92 -54.54
N VAL A 568 -28.09 -39.09 -55.58
CA VAL A 568 -28.83 -39.25 -56.82
C VAL A 568 -28.42 -40.47 -57.61
N GLU A 569 -27.10 -40.78 -57.64
CA GLU A 569 -26.58 -41.92 -58.34
C GLU A 569 -26.95 -43.24 -57.66
N ILE A 570 -26.94 -43.32 -56.30
CA ILE A 570 -27.40 -44.47 -55.52
C ILE A 570 -28.90 -44.74 -55.85
N GLU A 571 -29.74 -43.72 -55.79
CA GLU A 571 -31.19 -43.83 -56.08
C GLU A 571 -31.45 -44.30 -57.52
N SER A 572 -30.66 -43.84 -58.50
CA SER A 572 -30.76 -44.28 -59.89
C SER A 572 -30.34 -45.74 -60.08
N LEU A 573 -29.26 -46.20 -59.44
CA LEU A 573 -28.78 -47.59 -59.51
C LEU A 573 -29.71 -48.55 -58.76
N GLU A 574 -30.33 -48.12 -57.64
CA GLU A 574 -31.35 -48.93 -56.96
C GLU A 574 -32.61 -49.11 -57.83
N SER A 575 -33.02 -48.06 -58.55
CA SER A 575 -34.18 -48.14 -59.45
C SER A 575 -33.90 -49.06 -60.67
N GLU A 576 -32.67 -48.97 -61.24
CA GLU A 576 -32.21 -49.88 -62.31
C GLU A 576 -32.18 -51.33 -61.86
N LYS A 577 -31.63 -51.57 -60.64
CA LYS A 577 -31.62 -52.91 -60.02
C LYS A 577 -33.02 -53.47 -59.86
N LYS A 578 -33.97 -52.69 -59.30
CA LYS A 578 -35.37 -53.10 -59.11
C LYS A 578 -36.06 -53.42 -60.41
N THR A 579 -35.81 -52.67 -61.48
CA THR A 579 -36.41 -52.92 -62.82
C THR A 579 -35.87 -54.21 -63.44
N LEU A 580 -34.54 -54.44 -63.34
CA LEU A 580 -33.91 -55.69 -63.86
C LEU A 580 -34.32 -56.87 -63.04
N GLU A 581 -34.51 -56.80 -61.75
CA GLU A 581 -35.00 -57.88 -60.86
C GLU A 581 -36.49 -58.16 -61.16
N ALA A 582 -37.35 -57.15 -61.44
CA ALA A 582 -38.73 -57.34 -61.81
C ALA A 582 -38.85 -58.00 -63.18
N GLU A 583 -38.00 -57.64 -64.14
CA GLU A 583 -37.97 -58.24 -65.46
C GLU A 583 -37.51 -59.69 -65.39
N LEU A 584 -36.51 -60.03 -64.56
CA LEU A 584 -36.09 -61.45 -64.37
C LEU A 584 -37.14 -62.30 -63.64
N SER A 585 -37.89 -61.69 -62.69
CA SER A 585 -38.91 -62.36 -61.88
C SER A 585 -40.25 -62.57 -62.69
N SER A 586 -40.52 -61.79 -63.74
CA SER A 586 -41.73 -61.85 -64.55
C SER A 586 -41.84 -63.14 -65.45
N GLY A 587 -40.74 -63.91 -65.55
CA GLY A 587 -40.74 -65.16 -66.31
C GLY A 587 -40.97 -65.10 -67.81
N GLN A 588 -40.96 -63.88 -68.37
CA GLN A 588 -41.25 -63.65 -69.81
C GLN A 588 -40.02 -63.77 -70.75
N ILE A 589 -38.80 -63.91 -70.13
CA ILE A 589 -37.56 -64.00 -70.91
C ILE A 589 -37.20 -65.47 -71.09
N SER A 590 -37.40 -65.97 -72.37
CA SER A 590 -37.11 -67.34 -72.73
C SER A 590 -35.69 -67.59 -73.27
N ASP A 591 -34.89 -66.53 -73.36
CA ASP A 591 -33.53 -66.59 -73.91
C ASP A 591 -32.48 -66.60 -72.82
N TYR A 592 -31.70 -67.64 -72.71
CA TYR A 592 -30.69 -67.89 -71.69
C TYR A 592 -29.53 -66.88 -71.69
N GLU A 593 -29.18 -66.32 -72.87
CA GLU A 593 -28.15 -65.28 -72.99
C GLU A 593 -28.61 -63.99 -72.35
N GLN A 594 -29.82 -63.56 -72.52
CA GLN A 594 -30.40 -62.33 -71.96
C GLN A 594 -30.53 -62.44 -70.40
N VAL A 595 -30.87 -63.62 -69.89
CA VAL A 595 -30.93 -63.83 -68.42
C VAL A 595 -29.50 -63.69 -67.77
N THR A 596 -28.51 -64.26 -68.50
CA THR A 596 -27.09 -64.23 -68.02
C THR A 596 -26.54 -62.81 -68.07
N GLU A 597 -26.86 -62.04 -69.11
CA GLU A 597 -26.44 -60.61 -69.25
C GLU A 597 -27.08 -59.69 -68.20
N LYS A 598 -28.34 -59.88 -67.93
CA LYS A 598 -29.07 -59.08 -66.90
C LYS A 598 -28.58 -59.48 -65.48
N SER A 599 -28.34 -60.74 -65.21
CA SER A 599 -27.77 -61.23 -63.93
C SER A 599 -26.36 -60.68 -63.70
N LYS A 600 -25.54 -60.56 -64.75
CA LYS A 600 -24.21 -59.99 -64.70
C LYS A 600 -24.31 -58.46 -64.40
N ARG A 601 -25.24 -57.82 -65.10
CA ARG A 601 -25.49 -56.36 -64.84
C ARG A 601 -25.96 -56.08 -63.41
N ILE A 602 -26.82 -56.94 -62.83
CA ILE A 602 -27.25 -56.79 -61.41
C ILE A 602 -26.08 -56.94 -60.48
N SER A 603 -25.17 -57.94 -60.75
CA SER A 603 -23.97 -58.07 -59.92
C SER A 603 -23.02 -56.86 -60.00
N GLU A 604 -22.88 -56.26 -61.19
CA GLU A 604 -22.11 -55.05 -61.37
C GLU A 604 -22.74 -53.87 -60.60
N ILE A 605 -24.09 -53.70 -60.66
CA ILE A 605 -24.82 -52.69 -59.92
C ILE A 605 -24.67 -52.85 -58.41
N ILE A 606 -24.73 -54.07 -57.89
CA ILE A 606 -24.50 -54.37 -56.46
C ILE A 606 -23.10 -53.90 -56.03
N GLY A 607 -22.05 -54.24 -56.81
CA GLY A 607 -20.70 -53.81 -56.51
C GLY A 607 -20.54 -52.27 -56.54
N LEU A 608 -21.20 -51.58 -57.49
CA LEU A 608 -21.19 -50.12 -57.57
C LEU A 608 -21.98 -49.48 -56.43
N LEU A 609 -23.09 -50.08 -55.99
CA LEU A 609 -23.86 -49.61 -54.83
C LEU A 609 -23.03 -49.72 -53.54
N ASP A 610 -22.39 -50.84 -53.29
CA ASP A 610 -21.55 -51.02 -52.09
C ASP A 610 -20.42 -50.00 -52.02
N GLU A 611 -19.76 -49.70 -53.16
CA GLU A 611 -18.68 -48.71 -53.20
C GLU A 611 -19.21 -47.27 -52.98
N LYS A 612 -20.34 -46.93 -53.59
CA LYS A 612 -20.94 -45.57 -53.47
C LYS A 612 -21.62 -45.36 -52.13
N GLU A 613 -22.26 -46.36 -51.54
CA GLU A 613 -22.83 -46.30 -50.19
C GLU A 613 -21.74 -46.15 -49.11
N MET A 614 -20.62 -46.87 -49.23
CA MET A 614 -19.49 -46.67 -48.32
C MET A 614 -18.97 -45.22 -48.35
N ARG A 615 -18.79 -44.69 -49.54
CA ARG A 615 -18.35 -43.28 -49.71
C ARG A 615 -19.37 -42.28 -49.22
N TRP A 616 -20.65 -42.52 -49.42
CA TRP A 616 -21.75 -41.72 -48.91
C TRP A 616 -21.80 -41.74 -47.37
N LEU A 617 -21.61 -42.87 -46.71
CA LEU A 617 -21.52 -43.02 -45.27
C LEU A 617 -20.34 -42.23 -44.70
N GLU A 618 -19.16 -42.32 -45.31
CA GLU A 618 -17.99 -41.53 -44.89
C GLU A 618 -18.25 -40.01 -44.92
N LEU A 619 -18.99 -39.54 -45.90
CA LEU A 619 -19.35 -38.13 -46.02
C LEU A 619 -20.47 -37.72 -45.05
N SER A 620 -21.42 -38.62 -44.77
CA SER A 620 -22.53 -38.40 -43.84
C SER A 620 -22.06 -38.32 -42.38
N GLU A 621 -20.96 -39.00 -42.00
CA GLU A 621 -20.34 -38.85 -40.65
C GLU A 621 -19.66 -37.48 -40.44
N LYS A 622 -19.42 -36.72 -41.55
CA LYS A 622 -18.84 -35.39 -41.51
C LYS A 622 -19.88 -34.27 -41.55
N GLU A 623 -21.16 -34.59 -41.82
CA GLU A 623 -22.26 -33.61 -41.80
C GLU A 623 -22.65 -33.24 -40.37
#